data_43c93dc71e7a9c6f9396877aa9b1b235
#
_entry.id   43c93dc71e7a9c6f9396877aa9b1b235
#
_cell.length_a   1.000
_cell.length_b   1.000
_cell.length_c   1.000
_cell.angle_alpha   90.00
_cell.angle_beta   90.00
_cell.angle_gamma   90.00
#
_symmetry.space_group_name_H-M   'P 1'
#
loop_
_entity.id
_entity.type
_entity.pdbx_description
1 polymer ?
#
loop_
_entity_poly.entity_id
_entity_poly.type
_entity_poly.pdbx_seq_one_letter_code
_entity_poly.pdbx_strand_id
1 'polypeptide(L)'
;MNNRITKEEMFMKMAEIIAMRSTCKRLQVGALIVDSSLLYILAIGYNGNYVGGPNICDSDEVGFCGCIHAESNALIKADNRVKDKILFLTNMPCKNCAKLIINSGFSKVYYRHKYRLTEGVELLKKSNIQVYQI
;
A
#
# COMPACT_ATOMS: atom_id res chain seq x y z
N MET A 1 -22.27 -22.37 -12.13
CA MET A 1 -21.35 -21.99 -11.04
C MET A 1 -20.46 -20.84 -11.52
N ASN A 2 -20.39 -19.81 -10.72
CA ASN A 2 -19.64 -18.60 -11.11
C ASN A 2 -18.24 -18.63 -10.55
N ASN A 3 -17.21 -18.65 -11.42
CA ASN A 3 -15.80 -18.61 -11.04
C ASN A 3 -15.26 -17.18 -10.96
N ARG A 4 -16.15 -16.23 -10.82
CA ARG A 4 -15.80 -14.82 -10.79
C ARG A 4 -15.04 -14.48 -9.50
N ILE A 5 -13.87 -13.91 -9.62
CA ILE A 5 -13.10 -13.45 -8.43
C ILE A 5 -13.81 -12.28 -7.77
N THR A 6 -13.57 -12.08 -6.48
CA THR A 6 -14.10 -10.92 -5.74
C THR A 6 -13.42 -9.64 -6.22
N LYS A 7 -14.06 -8.50 -5.98
CA LYS A 7 -13.45 -7.20 -6.24
C LYS A 7 -12.17 -7.03 -5.41
N GLU A 8 -12.19 -7.48 -4.16
CA GLU A 8 -11.03 -7.40 -3.27
C GLU A 8 -9.84 -8.17 -3.84
N GLU A 9 -10.08 -9.40 -4.32
CA GLU A 9 -9.01 -10.19 -4.93
C GLU A 9 -8.53 -9.57 -6.24
N MET A 10 -9.42 -9.01 -7.04
CA MET A 10 -9.06 -8.31 -8.26
C MET A 10 -8.12 -7.12 -7.95
N PHE A 11 -8.48 -6.29 -7.00
CA PHE A 11 -7.67 -5.13 -6.64
C PHE A 11 -6.33 -5.55 -6.02
N MET A 12 -6.31 -6.63 -5.24
CA MET A 12 -5.04 -7.15 -4.71
C MET A 12 -4.13 -7.66 -5.82
N LYS A 13 -4.67 -8.36 -6.80
CA LYS A 13 -3.88 -8.80 -7.97
C LYS A 13 -3.35 -7.61 -8.77
N MET A 14 -4.13 -6.55 -8.88
CA MET A 14 -3.68 -5.30 -9.50
C MET A 14 -2.52 -4.69 -8.70
N ALA A 15 -2.60 -4.67 -7.38
CA ALA A 15 -1.50 -4.20 -6.53
C ALA A 15 -0.25 -5.04 -6.73
N GLU A 16 -0.38 -6.35 -6.89
CA GLU A 16 0.75 -7.24 -7.19
C GLU A 16 1.42 -6.92 -8.53
N ILE A 17 0.63 -6.60 -9.53
CA ILE A 17 1.16 -6.17 -10.85
C ILE A 17 1.88 -4.82 -10.70
N ILE A 18 1.29 -3.89 -9.97
CA ILE A 18 1.90 -2.57 -9.71
C ILE A 18 3.25 -2.74 -9.01
N ALA A 19 3.37 -3.69 -8.09
CA ALA A 19 4.61 -3.99 -7.39
C ALA A 19 5.76 -4.33 -8.36
N MET A 20 5.46 -4.90 -9.50
CA MET A 20 6.47 -5.27 -10.50
C MET A 20 7.17 -4.05 -11.12
N ARG A 21 6.62 -2.85 -10.93
CA ARG A 21 7.26 -1.61 -11.36
C ARG A 21 8.28 -1.07 -10.35
N SER A 22 8.32 -1.62 -9.14
CA SER A 22 9.25 -1.17 -8.11
C SER A 22 10.70 -1.31 -8.57
N THR A 23 11.50 -0.30 -8.25
CA THR A 23 12.93 -0.28 -8.51
C THR A 23 13.75 -0.70 -7.30
N CYS A 24 13.09 -1.06 -6.20
CA CYS A 24 13.79 -1.50 -4.99
C CYS A 24 14.30 -2.92 -5.17
N LYS A 25 15.59 -3.13 -4.90
CA LYS A 25 16.25 -4.44 -5.00
C LYS A 25 15.80 -5.40 -3.92
N ARG A 26 15.39 -4.89 -2.76
CA ARG A 26 15.15 -5.70 -1.58
C ARG A 26 13.76 -6.30 -1.57
N LEU A 27 12.77 -5.47 -1.90
CA LEU A 27 11.38 -5.87 -1.83
C LEU A 27 10.55 -4.99 -2.74
N GLN A 28 9.84 -5.61 -3.67
CA GLN A 28 8.92 -4.91 -4.54
C GLN A 28 7.54 -4.87 -3.88
N VAL A 29 7.02 -3.67 -3.65
CA VAL A 29 5.72 -3.45 -3.00
C VAL A 29 4.84 -2.62 -3.92
N GLY A 30 3.57 -3.00 -4.00
CA GLY A 30 2.55 -2.28 -4.74
C GLY A 30 1.41 -1.86 -3.85
N ALA A 31 0.84 -0.70 -4.14
CA ALA A 31 -0.29 -0.13 -3.41
C ALA A 31 -1.34 0.39 -4.38
N LEU A 32 -2.60 0.17 -4.04
CA LEU A 32 -3.75 0.62 -4.81
C LEU A 32 -4.77 1.21 -3.84
N ILE A 33 -5.24 2.42 -4.12
CA ILE A 33 -6.26 3.08 -3.31
C ILE A 33 -7.55 3.14 -4.13
N VAL A 34 -8.64 2.69 -3.53
CA VAL A 34 -9.97 2.72 -4.14
C VAL A 34 -10.96 3.43 -3.21
N ASP A 35 -12.11 3.81 -3.76
CA ASP A 35 -13.19 4.41 -2.99
C ASP A 35 -13.92 3.35 -2.15
N SER A 36 -14.78 3.80 -1.24
CA SER A 36 -15.53 2.92 -0.34
C SER A 36 -16.49 1.98 -1.05
N SER A 37 -16.91 2.31 -2.26
CA SER A 37 -17.83 1.48 -3.04
C SER A 37 -17.12 0.40 -3.86
N LEU A 38 -15.78 0.37 -3.87
CA LEU A 38 -14.97 -0.54 -4.68
C LEU A 38 -15.26 -0.41 -6.20
N LEU A 39 -15.53 0.81 -6.65
CA LEU A 39 -15.83 1.10 -8.04
C LEU A 39 -14.75 1.91 -8.75
N TYR A 40 -14.04 2.78 -8.01
CA TYR A 40 -13.10 3.72 -8.61
C TYR A 40 -11.71 3.56 -8.03
N ILE A 41 -10.71 3.48 -8.90
CA ILE A 41 -9.30 3.53 -8.49
C ILE A 41 -8.93 5.00 -8.34
N LEU A 42 -8.45 5.37 -7.16
CA LEU A 42 -8.11 6.76 -6.83
C LEU A 42 -6.63 7.04 -7.01
N ALA A 43 -5.77 6.07 -6.71
CA ALA A 43 -4.33 6.20 -6.86
C ALA A 43 -3.65 4.84 -6.85
N ILE A 44 -2.46 4.81 -7.44
CA ILE A 44 -1.57 3.65 -7.36
C ILE A 44 -0.18 4.12 -6.90
N GLY A 45 0.58 3.21 -6.31
CA GLY A 45 1.95 3.50 -5.92
C GLY A 45 2.79 2.23 -5.87
N TYR A 46 4.05 2.35 -6.12
CA TYR A 46 5.04 1.30 -5.90
C TYR A 46 6.27 1.95 -5.26
N ASN A 47 7.06 1.15 -4.55
CA ASN A 47 8.22 1.70 -3.84
C ASN A 47 9.38 1.96 -4.80
N GLY A 48 10.12 3.03 -4.54
CA GLY A 48 11.25 3.43 -5.37
C GLY A 48 11.80 4.77 -4.97
N ASN A 49 12.73 5.26 -5.76
CA ASN A 49 13.34 6.57 -5.56
C ASN A 49 12.39 7.68 -6.07
N TYR A 50 12.76 8.93 -5.84
CA TYR A 50 11.96 10.08 -6.28
C TYR A 50 11.90 10.16 -7.82
N VAL A 51 10.86 10.82 -8.31
CA VAL A 51 10.65 11.01 -9.75
C VAL A 51 11.84 11.76 -10.38
N GLY A 52 12.41 11.17 -11.43
CA GLY A 52 13.59 11.73 -12.09
C GLY A 52 14.91 11.33 -11.46
N GLY A 53 14.88 10.65 -10.32
CA GLY A 53 16.08 10.12 -9.68
C GLY A 53 16.52 8.79 -10.26
N PRO A 54 17.64 8.25 -9.76
CA PRO A 54 18.14 6.96 -10.23
C PRO A 54 17.21 5.82 -9.77
N ASN A 55 17.07 4.80 -10.61
CA ASN A 55 16.23 3.63 -10.30
C ASN A 55 17.01 2.61 -9.46
N ILE A 56 17.53 3.06 -8.34
CA ILE A 56 18.32 2.27 -7.40
C ILE A 56 17.95 2.62 -5.96
N CYS A 57 18.31 1.75 -5.03
CA CYS A 57 18.25 2.07 -3.60
C CYS A 57 19.41 3.01 -3.22
N ASP A 58 19.19 3.83 -2.20
CA ASP A 58 20.23 4.76 -1.71
C ASP A 58 21.42 4.02 -1.10
N SER A 59 21.20 2.82 -0.57
CA SER A 59 22.21 2.02 0.11
C SER A 59 21.89 0.54 -0.01
N ASP A 60 22.95 -0.28 -0.02
CA ASP A 60 22.81 -1.74 0.05
C ASP A 60 22.68 -2.22 1.51
N GLU A 61 22.83 -1.33 2.47
CA GLU A 61 22.75 -1.64 3.88
C GLU A 61 21.29 -1.86 4.32
N VAL A 62 21.05 -2.90 5.13
CA VAL A 62 19.71 -3.20 5.63
C VAL A 62 19.16 -2.02 6.44
N GLY A 63 17.96 -1.54 6.08
CA GLY A 63 17.30 -0.42 6.76
C GLY A 63 17.64 0.95 6.22
N PHE A 64 18.57 1.06 5.25
CA PHE A 64 19.01 2.33 4.68
C PHE A 64 18.73 2.45 3.18
N CYS A 65 17.81 1.68 2.69
CA CYS A 65 17.46 1.66 1.27
C CYS A 65 17.00 3.04 0.73
N GLY A 66 16.32 3.83 1.58
CA GLY A 66 15.87 5.17 1.21
C GLY A 66 14.73 5.24 0.22
N CYS A 67 14.22 4.11 -0.28
CA CYS A 67 13.10 4.11 -1.20
C CYS A 67 11.84 4.67 -0.52
N ILE A 68 11.09 5.49 -1.25
CA ILE A 68 9.77 5.94 -0.81
C ILE A 68 8.85 4.72 -0.88
N HIS A 69 8.11 4.47 0.19
CA HIS A 69 7.24 3.30 0.25
C HIS A 69 6.06 3.40 -0.71
N ALA A 70 5.55 2.26 -1.14
CA ALA A 70 4.45 2.18 -2.10
C ALA A 70 3.20 2.91 -1.61
N GLU A 71 2.83 2.72 -0.35
CA GLU A 71 1.68 3.38 0.24
C GLU A 71 1.87 4.90 0.31
N SER A 72 3.06 5.38 0.63
CA SER A 72 3.37 6.82 0.63
C SER A 72 3.23 7.41 -0.77
N ASN A 73 3.74 6.72 -1.79
CA ASN A 73 3.61 7.17 -3.17
C ASN A 73 2.15 7.23 -3.62
N ALA A 74 1.34 6.26 -3.22
CA ALA A 74 -0.08 6.27 -3.53
C ALA A 74 -0.81 7.40 -2.79
N LEU A 75 -0.50 7.60 -1.50
CA LEU A 75 -1.13 8.65 -0.68
C LEU A 75 -0.87 10.05 -1.23
N ILE A 76 0.32 10.31 -1.72
CA ILE A 76 0.68 11.62 -2.30
C ILE A 76 -0.23 11.96 -3.48
N LYS A 77 -0.65 10.97 -4.25
CA LYS A 77 -1.45 11.15 -5.46
C LYS A 77 -2.96 11.14 -5.19
N ALA A 78 -3.39 10.57 -4.07
CA ALA A 78 -4.81 10.46 -3.76
C ALA A 78 -5.38 11.79 -3.23
N ASP A 79 -6.64 12.04 -3.54
CA ASP A 79 -7.37 13.19 -2.96
C ASP A 79 -7.78 12.83 -1.53
N ASN A 80 -7.14 13.46 -0.56
CA ASN A 80 -7.39 13.19 0.86
C ASN A 80 -8.70 13.76 1.38
N ARG A 81 -9.45 14.49 0.55
CA ARG A 81 -10.83 14.90 0.88
C ARG A 81 -11.82 13.75 0.75
N VAL A 82 -11.47 12.74 -0.05
CA VAL A 82 -12.27 11.52 -0.16
C VAL A 82 -12.12 10.73 1.13
N LYS A 83 -13.24 10.41 1.78
CA LYS A 83 -13.26 9.68 3.06
C LYS A 83 -13.53 8.20 2.84
N ASP A 84 -13.19 7.41 3.86
CA ASP A 84 -13.43 5.96 3.89
C ASP A 84 -12.81 5.22 2.72
N LYS A 85 -11.63 5.69 2.29
CA LYS A 85 -10.85 5.02 1.24
C LYS A 85 -10.41 3.63 1.70
N ILE A 86 -10.16 2.77 0.73
CA ILE A 86 -9.68 1.41 0.96
C ILE A 86 -8.32 1.24 0.29
N LEU A 87 -7.37 0.68 1.03
CA LEU A 87 -6.02 0.43 0.55
C LEU A 87 -5.81 -1.05 0.32
N PHE A 88 -5.26 -1.40 -0.84
CA PHE A 88 -4.75 -2.73 -1.15
C PHE A 88 -3.23 -2.65 -1.24
N LEU A 89 -2.55 -3.43 -0.43
CA LEU A 89 -1.10 -3.37 -0.25
C LEU A 89 -0.53 -4.77 -0.31
N THR A 90 0.52 -4.98 -1.09
CA THR A 90 1.09 -6.32 -1.23
C THR A 90 1.78 -6.80 0.05
N ASN A 91 2.29 -5.89 0.87
CA ASN A 91 2.96 -6.21 2.13
C ASN A 91 2.35 -5.40 3.27
N MET A 92 2.43 -5.92 4.51
CA MET A 92 1.97 -5.19 5.70
C MET A 92 2.59 -3.78 5.74
N PRO A 93 1.81 -2.76 6.08
CA PRO A 93 2.36 -1.41 6.21
C PRO A 93 3.26 -1.30 7.44
N CYS A 94 4.34 -0.53 7.30
CA CYS A 94 5.20 -0.22 8.44
C CYS A 94 4.51 0.80 9.36
N LYS A 95 5.08 1.00 10.53
CA LYS A 95 4.55 1.91 11.55
C LYS A 95 4.35 3.33 11.00
N ASN A 96 5.35 3.87 10.28
CA ASN A 96 5.27 5.22 9.74
C ASN A 96 4.19 5.36 8.66
N CYS A 97 4.07 4.39 7.77
CA CYS A 97 3.04 4.39 6.76
C CYS A 97 1.64 4.23 7.38
N ALA A 98 1.51 3.43 8.44
CA ALA A 98 0.25 3.30 9.16
C ALA A 98 -0.24 4.66 9.70
N LYS A 99 0.66 5.46 10.24
CA LYS A 99 0.32 6.81 10.73
C LYS A 99 -0.19 7.72 9.61
N LEU A 100 0.43 7.64 8.43
CA LEU A 100 -0.02 8.40 7.25
C LEU A 100 -1.40 7.95 6.80
N ILE A 101 -1.63 6.64 6.78
CA ILE A 101 -2.92 6.05 6.41
C ILE A 101 -4.02 6.53 7.36
N ILE A 102 -3.76 6.50 8.67
CA ILE A 102 -4.70 6.95 9.70
C ILE A 102 -5.13 8.41 9.45
N ASN A 103 -4.18 9.27 9.10
CA ASN A 103 -4.46 10.69 8.89
C ASN A 103 -5.06 11.01 7.52
N SER A 104 -5.21 10.01 6.65
CA SER A 104 -5.62 10.24 5.26
C SER A 104 -7.03 9.77 4.92
N GLY A 105 -7.82 9.35 5.90
CA GLY A 105 -9.23 9.04 5.70
C GLY A 105 -9.49 7.65 5.10
N PHE A 106 -8.91 6.61 5.68
CA PHE A 106 -9.13 5.22 5.29
C PHE A 106 -10.05 4.51 6.27
N SER A 107 -10.86 3.59 5.74
CA SER A 107 -11.71 2.72 6.56
C SER A 107 -11.22 1.27 6.58
N LYS A 108 -10.52 0.83 5.55
CA LYS A 108 -10.06 -0.56 5.42
C LYS A 108 -8.68 -0.62 4.76
N VAL A 109 -7.90 -1.62 5.19
CA VAL A 109 -6.63 -1.97 4.58
C VAL A 109 -6.60 -3.47 4.35
N TYR A 110 -6.33 -3.88 3.13
CA TYR A 110 -6.09 -5.27 2.77
C TYR A 110 -4.61 -5.43 2.46
N TYR A 111 -3.98 -6.49 2.99
CA TYR A 111 -2.59 -6.81 2.63
C TYR A 111 -2.45 -8.29 2.26
N ARG A 112 -1.41 -8.61 1.47
CA ARG A 112 -1.15 -9.98 1.00
C ARG A 112 -0.13 -10.69 1.90
N HIS A 113 1.04 -10.10 2.08
CA HIS A 113 2.16 -10.73 2.79
C HIS A 113 2.40 -10.12 4.15
N LYS A 114 2.55 -10.98 5.16
CA LYS A 114 2.92 -10.56 6.51
C LYS A 114 4.37 -10.08 6.54
N TYR A 115 4.62 -9.13 7.41
CA TYR A 115 5.95 -8.65 7.73
C TYR A 115 6.26 -9.00 9.18
N ARG A 116 7.57 -9.15 9.52
CA ARG A 116 7.97 -9.50 10.89
C ARG A 116 7.54 -8.48 11.94
N LEU A 117 7.44 -7.20 11.57
CA LEU A 117 7.01 -6.14 12.46
C LEU A 117 5.53 -5.85 12.24
N THR A 118 4.71 -6.04 13.27
CA THR A 118 3.26 -5.92 13.20
C THR A 118 2.73 -4.60 13.75
N GLU A 119 3.61 -3.71 14.20
CA GLU A 119 3.22 -2.45 14.83
C GLU A 119 2.31 -1.58 13.96
N GLY A 120 2.55 -1.54 12.65
CA GLY A 120 1.72 -0.79 11.72
C GLY A 120 0.28 -1.28 11.71
N VAL A 121 0.09 -2.58 11.60
CA VAL A 121 -1.25 -3.19 11.61
C VAL A 121 -1.94 -2.96 12.96
N GLU A 122 -1.21 -3.06 14.06
CA GLU A 122 -1.74 -2.81 15.40
C GLU A 122 -2.25 -1.37 15.54
N LEU A 123 -1.51 -0.41 15.03
CA LEU A 123 -1.92 1.01 15.03
C LEU A 123 -3.19 1.23 14.21
N LEU A 124 -3.28 0.61 13.03
CA LEU A 124 -4.46 0.72 12.18
C LEU A 124 -5.71 0.20 12.91
N LYS A 125 -5.60 -0.98 13.51
CA LYS A 125 -6.71 -1.58 14.25
C LYS A 125 -7.12 -0.73 15.44
N LYS A 126 -6.15 -0.17 16.17
CA LYS A 126 -6.36 0.71 17.31
C LYS A 126 -7.09 1.99 16.90
N SER A 127 -6.92 2.41 15.67
CA SER A 127 -7.55 3.61 15.10
C SER A 127 -8.87 3.30 14.39
N ASN A 128 -9.45 2.12 14.63
CA ASN A 128 -10.74 1.67 14.09
C ASN A 128 -10.73 1.47 12.56
N ILE A 129 -9.55 1.20 11.99
CA ILE A 129 -9.43 0.80 10.59
C ILE A 129 -9.45 -0.71 10.53
N GLN A 130 -10.34 -1.26 9.71
CA GLN A 130 -10.42 -2.71 9.52
C GLN A 130 -9.25 -3.19 8.67
N VAL A 131 -8.56 -4.23 9.12
CA VAL A 131 -7.38 -4.77 8.44
C VAL A 131 -7.59 -6.24 8.15
N TYR A 132 -7.37 -6.63 6.91
CA TYR A 132 -7.58 -8.01 6.46
C TYR A 132 -6.36 -8.48 5.66
N GLN A 133 -5.97 -9.71 5.89
CA GLN A 133 -5.01 -10.41 5.02
C GLN A 133 -5.80 -11.24 4.01
N ILE A 134 -5.49 -11.09 2.74
CA ILE A 134 -6.14 -11.86 1.68
C ILE A 134 -5.13 -12.46 0.70
#